data_f4ea79c31aa751e5b5478faf83d60ede
#
_entry.id   f4ea79c31aa751e5b5478faf83d60ede
#
_cell.length_a   1.000
_cell.length_b   1.000
_cell.length_c   1.000
_cell.angle_alpha   90.00
_cell.angle_beta   90.00
_cell.angle_gamma   90.00
#
_symmetry.space_group_name_H-M   'P 1'
#
loop_
_entity.id
_entity.type
_entity.pdbx_description
1 polymer ?
#
loop_
_entity_poly.entity_id
_entity_poly.type
_entity_poly.pdbx_seq_one_letter_code
_entity_poly.pdbx_strand_id
1 'polypeptide(L)'
;GDQGKSNDDQVLGQLSAGYMLTDDWRVYTRVAQGYKPSGYNIVPTAGLDAKPFVAEKSINYELGTRYETADVTLQAATFYTHTKDMQLYSGPVGMQTLSNAGKADATGVELEAKWRFAPGWSWDINGNVIRSEFTNDSELYHGNRVPFVPRYGAGSSVNGVIDTRYGALMPRLAVNLVGPHYFDGDNQLRQGTYATLDSSLGW
;
A
#
# COMPACT_ATOMS: atom_id res chain seq x y z
N GLY A 1 -34.84 -8.37 -16.46
CA GLY A 1 -33.60 -8.29 -15.72
C GLY A 1 -32.44 -8.57 -16.65
N ASP A 2 -31.72 -7.53 -17.05
CA ASP A 2 -30.50 -7.67 -17.82
C ASP A 2 -29.41 -8.27 -16.91
N GLN A 3 -29.02 -9.50 -17.21
CA GLN A 3 -27.86 -10.13 -16.59
C GLN A 3 -26.63 -9.68 -17.38
N GLY A 4 -25.98 -8.59 -16.95
CA GLY A 4 -24.67 -8.21 -17.46
C GLY A 4 -23.65 -9.30 -17.13
N LYS A 5 -23.14 -10.01 -18.11
CA LYS A 5 -21.96 -10.88 -17.99
C LYS A 5 -20.74 -10.07 -18.40
N SER A 6 -19.84 -9.81 -17.47
CA SER A 6 -18.49 -9.36 -17.74
C SER A 6 -17.56 -10.59 -17.74
N ASN A 7 -16.82 -10.81 -18.81
CA ASN A 7 -15.81 -11.85 -18.91
C ASN A 7 -14.46 -11.15 -19.05
N ASP A 8 -13.71 -11.07 -17.99
CA ASP A 8 -12.40 -10.39 -17.94
C ASP A 8 -11.29 -11.44 -17.77
N ASP A 9 -10.73 -11.89 -18.89
CA ASP A 9 -9.52 -12.70 -18.91
C ASP A 9 -8.31 -11.78 -19.07
N GLN A 10 -7.43 -11.73 -18.07
CA GLN A 10 -6.22 -10.89 -18.08
C GLN A 10 -4.97 -11.70 -17.74
N VAL A 11 -3.98 -11.64 -18.63
CA VAL A 11 -2.62 -12.13 -18.34
C VAL A 11 -1.81 -11.00 -17.72
N LEU A 12 -1.23 -11.23 -16.55
CA LEU A 12 -0.37 -10.28 -15.84
C LEU A 12 1.08 -10.73 -15.92
N GLY A 13 1.96 -9.79 -16.29
CA GLY A 13 3.39 -10.00 -16.36
C GLY A 13 4.14 -9.36 -15.19
N GLN A 14 5.22 -10.02 -14.77
CA GLN A 14 6.22 -9.45 -13.88
C GLN A 14 7.60 -9.83 -14.37
N LEU A 15 8.54 -8.88 -14.31
CA LEU A 15 9.94 -9.09 -14.59
C LEU A 15 10.76 -8.49 -13.44
N SER A 16 11.75 -9.24 -12.97
CA SER A 16 12.71 -8.74 -11.97
C SER A 16 14.13 -9.16 -12.33
N ALA A 17 15.08 -8.29 -11.99
CA ALA A 17 16.51 -8.56 -12.09
C ALA A 17 17.18 -8.11 -10.80
N GLY A 18 18.18 -8.86 -10.34
CA GLY A 18 18.95 -8.54 -9.14
C GLY A 18 20.42 -8.81 -9.36
N TYR A 19 21.24 -8.05 -8.66
CA TYR A 19 22.69 -8.20 -8.67
C TYR A 19 23.26 -8.14 -7.25
N MET A 20 24.12 -9.09 -6.91
CA MET A 20 24.85 -9.12 -5.63
C MET A 20 26.06 -8.21 -5.74
N LEU A 21 26.11 -7.15 -4.93
CA LEU A 21 27.27 -6.27 -4.81
C LEU A 21 28.35 -6.90 -3.93
N THR A 22 27.91 -7.59 -2.87
CA THR A 22 28.72 -8.43 -1.98
C THR A 22 27.86 -9.65 -1.55
N ASP A 23 28.41 -10.54 -0.72
CA ASP A 23 27.66 -11.68 -0.21
C ASP A 23 26.41 -11.26 0.63
N ASP A 24 26.49 -10.10 1.27
CA ASP A 24 25.46 -9.58 2.16
C ASP A 24 24.60 -8.47 1.50
N TRP A 25 24.99 -7.95 0.34
CA TRP A 25 24.37 -6.77 -0.25
C TRP A 25 23.94 -6.99 -1.69
N ARG A 26 22.65 -6.83 -1.95
CA ARG A 26 22.10 -6.90 -3.31
C ARG A 26 21.32 -5.64 -3.67
N VAL A 27 21.29 -5.34 -4.97
CA VAL A 27 20.37 -4.39 -5.59
C VAL A 27 19.44 -5.13 -6.52
N TYR A 28 18.24 -4.60 -6.74
CA TYR A 28 17.27 -5.21 -7.64
C TYR A 28 16.41 -4.16 -8.32
N THR A 29 15.84 -4.54 -9.44
CA THR A 29 14.77 -3.81 -10.10
C THR A 29 13.61 -4.76 -10.41
N ARG A 30 12.39 -4.24 -10.41
CA ARG A 30 11.18 -4.98 -10.72
C ARG A 30 10.22 -4.13 -11.53
N VAL A 31 9.60 -4.73 -12.53
CA VAL A 31 8.45 -4.18 -13.25
C VAL A 31 7.31 -5.19 -13.11
N ALA A 32 6.14 -4.73 -12.68
CA ALA A 32 4.99 -5.59 -12.45
C ALA A 32 3.69 -4.91 -12.92
N GLN A 33 2.79 -5.70 -13.51
CA GLN A 33 1.45 -5.27 -13.88
C GLN A 33 0.46 -5.60 -12.76
N GLY A 34 -0.48 -4.68 -12.51
CA GLY A 34 -1.62 -4.86 -11.61
C GLY A 34 -2.93 -4.73 -12.35
N TYR A 35 -3.99 -5.35 -11.82
CA TYR A 35 -5.30 -5.41 -12.43
C TYR A 35 -6.41 -5.52 -11.39
N LYS A 36 -7.49 -4.75 -11.57
CA LYS A 36 -8.78 -4.97 -10.91
C LYS A 36 -9.84 -5.16 -11.98
N PRO A 37 -10.72 -6.17 -11.87
CA PRO A 37 -11.71 -6.47 -12.88
C PRO A 37 -12.73 -5.34 -13.09
N SER A 38 -13.34 -5.31 -14.25
CA SER A 38 -14.53 -4.52 -14.54
C SER A 38 -15.75 -5.07 -13.77
N GLY A 39 -16.81 -4.30 -13.69
CA GLY A 39 -18.03 -4.79 -13.03
C GLY A 39 -19.18 -3.80 -13.07
N TYR A 40 -20.19 -4.11 -12.27
CA TYR A 40 -21.41 -3.33 -12.14
C TYR A 40 -21.68 -3.01 -10.66
N ASN A 41 -22.24 -1.84 -10.40
CA ASN A 41 -22.71 -1.49 -9.07
C ASN A 41 -23.97 -2.31 -8.71
N ILE A 42 -23.94 -3.06 -7.59
CA ILE A 42 -24.99 -4.03 -7.22
C ILE A 42 -26.20 -3.34 -6.58
N VAL A 43 -26.07 -2.09 -6.11
CA VAL A 43 -27.18 -1.37 -5.47
C VAL A 43 -27.84 -0.47 -6.49
N PRO A 44 -29.02 -0.85 -7.02
CA PRO A 44 -29.80 0.06 -7.85
C PRO A 44 -30.41 1.11 -6.91
N THR A 45 -29.82 2.31 -6.86
CA THR A 45 -30.56 3.48 -6.37
C THR A 45 -31.69 3.70 -7.37
N ALA A 46 -32.93 3.73 -6.91
CA ALA A 46 -34.13 3.81 -7.76
C ALA A 46 -33.95 4.88 -8.85
N GLY A 47 -33.94 4.47 -10.12
CA GLY A 47 -33.86 5.34 -11.29
C GLY A 47 -32.47 5.60 -11.87
N LEU A 48 -31.39 5.02 -11.33
CA LEU A 48 -30.07 5.04 -11.94
C LEU A 48 -29.79 3.65 -12.52
N ASP A 49 -29.64 3.58 -13.84
CA ASP A 49 -29.13 2.38 -14.50
C ASP A 49 -27.81 1.98 -13.85
N ALA A 50 -27.61 0.68 -13.63
CA ALA A 50 -26.38 0.12 -13.13
C ALA A 50 -25.24 0.46 -14.12
N LYS A 51 -24.56 1.59 -13.89
CA LYS A 51 -23.45 1.98 -14.75
C LYS A 51 -22.31 1.01 -14.58
N PRO A 52 -21.81 0.40 -15.66
CA PRO A 52 -20.63 -0.42 -15.61
C PRO A 52 -19.41 0.45 -15.31
N PHE A 53 -18.43 -0.13 -14.64
CA PHE A 53 -17.07 0.42 -14.55
C PHE A 53 -16.10 -0.51 -15.26
N VAL A 54 -15.10 0.07 -15.93
CA VAL A 54 -14.08 -0.68 -16.66
C VAL A 54 -12.98 -1.14 -15.73
N ALA A 55 -12.17 -2.08 -16.20
CA ALA A 55 -11.06 -2.63 -15.44
C ALA A 55 -9.97 -1.57 -15.18
N GLU A 56 -9.50 -1.51 -13.92
CA GLU A 56 -8.33 -0.73 -13.55
C GLU A 56 -7.06 -1.51 -13.88
N LYS A 57 -6.07 -0.84 -14.48
CA LYS A 57 -4.78 -1.44 -14.84
C LYS A 57 -3.66 -0.57 -14.30
N SER A 58 -2.64 -1.21 -13.73
CA SER A 58 -1.46 -0.49 -13.27
C SER A 58 -0.17 -1.13 -13.76
N ILE A 59 0.88 -0.31 -13.80
CA ILE A 59 2.26 -0.74 -13.98
C ILE A 59 3.09 -0.13 -12.85
N ASN A 60 3.84 -0.97 -12.17
CA ASN A 60 4.75 -0.57 -11.10
C ASN A 60 6.19 -0.80 -11.54
N TYR A 61 7.03 0.21 -11.37
CA TYR A 61 8.49 0.16 -11.52
C TYR A 61 9.12 0.35 -10.15
N GLU A 62 10.02 -0.53 -9.77
CA GLU A 62 10.66 -0.52 -8.47
C GLU A 62 12.17 -0.71 -8.62
N LEU A 63 12.93 0.06 -7.87
CA LEU A 63 14.36 -0.10 -7.68
C LEU A 63 14.62 -0.19 -6.19
N GLY A 64 15.31 -1.23 -5.76
CA GLY A 64 15.55 -1.45 -4.34
C GLY A 64 16.93 -2.02 -4.06
N THR A 65 17.26 -1.98 -2.77
CA THR A 65 18.48 -2.56 -2.23
C THR A 65 18.19 -3.26 -0.92
N ARG A 66 18.91 -4.34 -0.66
CA ARG A 66 18.83 -5.11 0.59
C ARG A 66 20.22 -5.49 1.05
N TYR A 67 20.52 -5.12 2.29
CA TYR A 67 21.69 -5.56 3.02
C TYR A 67 21.26 -6.48 4.15
N GLU A 68 21.88 -7.65 4.29
CA GLU A 68 21.47 -8.66 5.25
C GLU A 68 22.66 -9.42 5.82
N THR A 69 22.84 -9.32 7.12
CA THR A 69 23.80 -10.08 7.92
C THR A 69 23.07 -10.93 8.95
N ALA A 70 23.78 -11.65 9.80
CA ALA A 70 23.19 -12.42 10.90
C ALA A 70 22.32 -11.56 11.83
N ASP A 71 22.73 -10.30 12.09
CA ASP A 71 22.10 -9.45 13.09
C ASP A 71 21.34 -8.26 12.52
N VAL A 72 21.63 -7.86 11.28
CA VAL A 72 21.06 -6.65 10.67
C VAL A 72 20.46 -6.97 9.31
N THR A 73 19.24 -6.53 9.10
CA THR A 73 18.59 -6.47 7.77
C THR A 73 18.20 -5.02 7.51
N LEU A 74 18.65 -4.47 6.38
CA LEU A 74 18.25 -3.15 5.90
C LEU A 74 17.69 -3.30 4.49
N GLN A 75 16.56 -2.67 4.23
CA GLN A 75 15.96 -2.65 2.90
C GLN A 75 15.50 -1.23 2.59
N ALA A 76 15.77 -0.79 1.36
CA ALA A 76 15.27 0.46 0.83
C ALA A 76 14.76 0.22 -0.58
N ALA A 77 13.64 0.85 -0.92
CA ALA A 77 13.09 0.81 -2.26
C ALA A 77 12.54 2.18 -2.65
N THR A 78 12.60 2.50 -3.92
CA THR A 78 11.84 3.59 -4.54
C THR A 78 10.99 3.00 -5.64
N PHE A 79 9.78 3.55 -5.80
CA PHE A 79 8.85 3.05 -6.79
C PHE A 79 8.12 4.18 -7.52
N TYR A 80 7.66 3.84 -8.71
CA TYR A 80 6.70 4.62 -9.49
C TYR A 80 5.61 3.69 -10.00
N THR A 81 4.35 4.03 -9.72
CA THR A 81 3.18 3.29 -10.18
C THR A 81 2.32 4.20 -11.03
N HIS A 82 2.03 3.78 -12.27
CA HIS A 82 1.07 4.42 -13.14
C HIS A 82 -0.20 3.58 -13.21
N THR A 83 -1.36 4.18 -12.88
CA THR A 83 -2.67 3.52 -12.87
C THR A 83 -3.58 4.16 -13.90
N LYS A 84 -4.23 3.35 -14.74
CA LYS A 84 -5.26 3.75 -15.71
C LYS A 84 -6.62 3.28 -15.23
N ASP A 85 -7.64 4.09 -15.53
CA ASP A 85 -9.04 3.79 -15.20
C ASP A 85 -9.24 3.45 -13.72
N MET A 86 -8.56 4.21 -12.84
CA MET A 86 -8.57 3.99 -11.39
C MET A 86 -9.99 3.91 -10.87
N GLN A 87 -10.31 2.82 -10.18
CA GLN A 87 -11.63 2.60 -9.59
C GLN A 87 -11.73 3.30 -8.23
N LEU A 88 -12.72 4.16 -8.09
CA LEU A 88 -12.96 4.93 -6.88
C LEU A 88 -14.44 4.90 -6.50
N TYR A 89 -14.73 4.72 -5.21
CA TYR A 89 -16.04 4.97 -4.66
C TYR A 89 -16.29 6.47 -4.54
N SER A 90 -17.40 6.93 -5.11
CA SER A 90 -17.83 8.33 -5.08
C SER A 90 -19.33 8.45 -4.79
N GLY A 91 -19.76 9.59 -4.26
CA GLY A 91 -21.13 9.87 -3.92
C GLY A 91 -21.38 10.03 -2.41
N PRO A 92 -22.60 10.40 -2.00
CA PRO A 92 -22.98 10.55 -0.61
C PRO A 92 -22.83 9.28 0.20
N VAL A 93 -22.53 9.39 1.49
CA VAL A 93 -22.44 8.26 2.40
C VAL A 93 -23.73 7.44 2.36
N GLY A 94 -23.60 6.12 2.16
CA GLY A 94 -24.73 5.20 2.00
C GLY A 94 -25.31 5.08 0.59
N MET A 95 -24.84 5.93 -0.36
CA MET A 95 -25.24 5.91 -1.77
C MET A 95 -24.01 5.93 -2.71
N GLN A 96 -22.87 5.47 -2.22
CA GLN A 96 -21.63 5.47 -2.98
C GLN A 96 -21.67 4.44 -4.10
N THR A 97 -21.18 4.84 -5.28
CA THR A 97 -21.02 3.97 -6.44
C THR A 97 -19.56 3.88 -6.82
N LEU A 98 -19.14 2.73 -7.32
CA LEU A 98 -17.81 2.54 -7.89
C LEU A 98 -17.81 3.08 -9.32
N SER A 99 -16.86 3.93 -9.64
CA SER A 99 -16.67 4.51 -10.98
C SER A 99 -15.18 4.63 -11.30
N ASN A 100 -14.86 4.85 -12.57
CA ASN A 100 -13.48 5.10 -12.98
C ASN A 100 -13.18 6.61 -12.85
N ALA A 101 -12.18 6.93 -12.05
CA ALA A 101 -11.75 8.30 -11.75
C ALA A 101 -10.67 8.85 -12.71
N GLY A 102 -10.30 8.07 -13.75
CA GLY A 102 -9.24 8.41 -14.69
C GLY A 102 -7.89 7.83 -14.31
N LYS A 103 -6.81 8.56 -14.57
CA LYS A 103 -5.43 8.11 -14.32
C LYS A 103 -4.87 8.69 -13.04
N ALA A 104 -4.01 7.90 -12.37
CA ALA A 104 -3.30 8.34 -11.17
C ALA A 104 -1.85 7.83 -11.19
N ASP A 105 -0.95 8.64 -10.64
CA ASP A 105 0.46 8.31 -10.46
C ASP A 105 0.79 8.28 -8.97
N ALA A 106 1.59 7.30 -8.57
CA ALA A 106 2.16 7.22 -7.25
C ALA A 106 3.67 7.06 -7.31
N THR A 107 4.39 7.84 -6.50
CA THR A 107 5.84 7.74 -6.34
C THR A 107 6.16 7.71 -4.87
N GLY A 108 7.09 6.87 -4.47
CA GLY A 108 7.44 6.76 -3.07
C GLY A 108 8.81 6.18 -2.80
N VAL A 109 9.18 6.28 -1.54
CA VAL A 109 10.35 5.63 -0.95
C VAL A 109 9.89 4.86 0.27
N GLU A 110 10.39 3.64 0.42
CA GLU A 110 10.14 2.75 1.54
C GLU A 110 11.47 2.32 2.16
N LEU A 111 11.50 2.26 3.48
CA LEU A 111 12.64 1.85 4.28
C LEU A 111 12.20 0.81 5.30
N GLU A 112 12.98 -0.25 5.46
CA GLU A 112 12.80 -1.25 6.50
C GLU A 112 14.16 -1.57 7.12
N ALA A 113 14.20 -1.67 8.44
CA ALA A 113 15.37 -2.09 9.19
C ALA A 113 14.95 -3.07 10.29
N LYS A 114 15.74 -4.12 10.45
CA LYS A 114 15.64 -5.03 11.57
C LYS A 114 17.03 -5.23 12.16
N TRP A 115 17.13 -5.09 13.48
CA TRP A 115 18.35 -5.28 14.22
C TRP A 115 18.13 -6.23 15.40
N ARG A 116 18.88 -7.33 15.42
CA ARG A 116 18.97 -8.26 16.57
C ARG A 116 20.06 -7.76 17.49
N PHE A 117 19.71 -6.89 18.43
CA PHE A 117 20.69 -6.18 19.27
C PHE A 117 21.15 -6.98 20.49
N ALA A 118 20.43 -8.05 20.84
CA ALA A 118 20.80 -8.98 21.90
C ALA A 118 20.17 -10.36 21.65
N PRO A 119 20.66 -11.45 22.26
CA PRO A 119 20.02 -12.76 22.20
C PRO A 119 18.55 -12.67 22.60
N GLY A 120 17.65 -13.13 21.72
CA GLY A 120 16.22 -13.09 21.94
C GLY A 120 15.56 -11.72 21.76
N TRP A 121 16.29 -10.65 21.40
CA TRP A 121 15.73 -9.32 21.22
C TRP A 121 15.96 -8.76 19.82
N SER A 122 14.91 -8.17 19.25
CA SER A 122 14.99 -7.44 17.99
C SER A 122 14.27 -6.10 18.05
N TRP A 123 14.78 -5.17 17.23
CA TRP A 123 14.17 -3.89 16.93
C TRP A 123 13.85 -3.83 15.46
N ASP A 124 12.58 -3.64 15.13
CA ASP A 124 12.10 -3.50 13.77
C ASP A 124 11.65 -2.05 13.56
N ILE A 125 12.08 -1.44 12.47
CA ILE A 125 11.74 -0.07 12.07
C ILE A 125 11.30 -0.10 10.62
N ASN A 126 10.24 0.63 10.30
CA ASN A 126 9.84 0.85 8.92
C ASN A 126 9.39 2.31 8.72
N GLY A 127 9.45 2.78 7.48
CA GLY A 127 8.97 4.09 7.12
C GLY A 127 8.75 4.22 5.63
N ASN A 128 7.82 5.07 5.25
CA ASN A 128 7.55 5.39 3.87
C ASN A 128 7.19 6.86 3.70
N VAL A 129 7.43 7.36 2.50
CA VAL A 129 6.91 8.65 2.02
C VAL A 129 6.34 8.42 0.64
N ILE A 130 5.06 8.79 0.44
CA ILE A 130 4.33 8.52 -0.80
C ILE A 130 3.65 9.81 -1.29
N ARG A 131 3.84 10.12 -2.56
CA ARG A 131 3.07 11.09 -3.31
C ARG A 131 2.21 10.33 -4.31
N SER A 132 0.88 10.42 -4.16
CA SER A 132 -0.07 9.80 -5.06
C SER A 132 -1.12 10.82 -5.46
N GLU A 133 -1.26 11.08 -6.76
CA GLU A 133 -2.11 12.15 -7.30
C GLU A 133 -2.80 11.70 -8.59
N PHE A 134 -4.02 12.20 -8.81
CA PHE A 134 -4.71 12.07 -10.09
C PHE A 134 -4.03 12.96 -11.13
N THR A 135 -3.79 12.39 -12.33
CA THR A 135 -3.11 13.10 -13.43
C THR A 135 -4.09 13.96 -14.24
N ASN A 136 -3.57 14.69 -15.23
CA ASN A 136 -4.33 15.59 -16.10
C ASN A 136 -5.46 14.91 -16.90
N ASP A 137 -5.39 13.60 -17.07
CA ASP A 137 -6.42 12.81 -17.75
C ASP A 137 -7.60 12.45 -16.84
N SER A 138 -7.56 12.85 -15.56
CA SER A 138 -8.72 12.78 -14.65
C SER A 138 -9.53 14.07 -14.75
N GLU A 139 -10.67 14.01 -15.43
CA GLU A 139 -11.55 15.17 -15.60
C GLU A 139 -12.11 15.70 -14.27
N LEU A 140 -12.32 14.80 -13.28
CA LEU A 140 -12.98 15.15 -12.02
C LEU A 140 -12.00 15.54 -10.90
N TYR A 141 -10.81 14.89 -10.83
CA TYR A 141 -9.94 14.94 -9.65
C TYR A 141 -8.51 15.39 -9.96
N HIS A 142 -8.30 16.03 -11.12
CA HIS A 142 -6.96 16.46 -11.56
C HIS A 142 -6.19 17.22 -10.46
N GLY A 143 -4.98 16.74 -10.14
CA GLY A 143 -4.10 17.30 -9.13
C GLY A 143 -4.48 16.97 -7.69
N ASN A 144 -5.64 16.36 -7.45
CA ASN A 144 -6.03 15.87 -6.15
C ASN A 144 -5.24 14.61 -5.76
N ARG A 145 -5.08 14.40 -4.47
CA ARG A 145 -4.46 13.19 -3.94
C ARG A 145 -5.39 12.01 -4.03
N VAL A 146 -4.83 10.85 -4.32
CA VAL A 146 -5.57 9.60 -4.27
C VAL A 146 -6.01 9.33 -2.82
N PRO A 147 -7.32 9.05 -2.59
CA PRO A 147 -7.85 8.75 -1.26
C PRO A 147 -7.18 7.53 -0.61
N PHE A 148 -7.18 7.51 0.73
CA PHE A 148 -6.66 6.43 1.57
C PHE A 148 -5.16 6.15 1.43
N VAL A 149 -4.41 7.06 0.80
CA VAL A 149 -2.95 6.99 0.70
C VAL A 149 -2.31 8.01 1.63
N PRO A 150 -1.78 7.61 2.81
CA PRO A 150 -1.05 8.51 3.70
C PRO A 150 0.21 9.07 3.02
N ARG A 151 0.51 10.35 3.29
CA ARG A 151 1.73 11.00 2.76
C ARG A 151 3.01 10.36 3.25
N TYR A 152 2.98 9.85 4.47
CA TYR A 152 4.07 9.14 5.12
C TYR A 152 3.51 8.19 6.16
N GLY A 153 4.29 7.19 6.46
CA GLY A 153 4.06 6.28 7.56
C GLY A 153 5.39 5.96 8.24
N ALA A 154 5.35 5.63 9.52
CA ALA A 154 6.50 5.11 10.23
C ALA A 154 6.03 4.10 11.28
N GLY A 155 6.80 3.04 11.46
CA GLY A 155 6.57 2.05 12.50
C GLY A 155 7.87 1.71 13.22
N SER A 156 7.78 1.44 14.51
CA SER A 156 8.88 0.95 15.31
C SER A 156 8.37 -0.08 16.31
N SER A 157 9.01 -1.24 16.40
CA SER A 157 8.66 -2.23 17.41
C SER A 157 9.88 -2.91 18.01
N VAL A 158 9.83 -3.13 19.31
CA VAL A 158 10.78 -3.97 20.05
C VAL A 158 10.10 -5.28 20.40
N ASN A 159 10.77 -6.39 20.07
CA ASN A 159 10.27 -7.74 20.29
C ASN A 159 11.29 -8.50 21.13
N GLY A 160 10.82 -9.24 22.12
CA GLY A 160 11.66 -10.04 23.02
C GLY A 160 11.24 -11.51 23.03
N VAL A 161 12.21 -12.38 23.29
CA VAL A 161 11.99 -13.77 23.71
C VAL A 161 12.84 -13.99 24.95
N ILE A 162 12.20 -14.25 26.08
CA ILE A 162 12.83 -14.43 27.39
C ILE A 162 12.55 -15.86 27.83
N ASP A 163 13.57 -16.71 27.78
CA ASP A 163 13.45 -18.08 28.27
C ASP A 163 13.37 -18.12 29.80
N THR A 164 12.35 -18.79 30.30
CA THR A 164 12.14 -19.02 31.73
C THR A 164 11.99 -20.51 32.01
N ARG A 165 12.12 -20.91 33.27
CA ARG A 165 11.89 -22.29 33.70
C ARG A 165 10.46 -22.81 33.45
N TYR A 166 9.52 -21.92 33.13
CA TYR A 166 8.11 -22.26 32.89
C TYR A 166 7.67 -22.09 31.43
N GLY A 167 8.57 -21.74 30.55
CA GLY A 167 8.30 -21.45 29.13
C GLY A 167 8.92 -20.13 28.67
N ALA A 168 8.71 -19.78 27.43
CA ALA A 168 9.24 -18.53 26.86
C ALA A 168 8.19 -17.40 26.96
N LEU A 169 8.60 -16.27 27.52
CA LEU A 169 7.82 -15.03 27.48
C LEU A 169 8.19 -14.23 26.24
N MET A 170 7.19 -13.72 25.50
CA MET A 170 7.36 -13.00 24.25
C MET A 170 6.73 -11.60 24.33
N PRO A 171 7.40 -10.63 25.00
CA PRO A 171 6.94 -9.25 25.02
C PRO A 171 7.14 -8.57 23.67
N ARG A 172 6.17 -7.74 23.30
CA ARG A 172 6.24 -6.84 22.14
C ARG A 172 5.65 -5.48 22.51
N LEU A 173 6.34 -4.42 22.07
CA LEU A 173 5.85 -3.04 22.10
C LEU A 173 6.04 -2.44 20.70
N ALA A 174 4.99 -1.81 20.18
CA ALA A 174 5.03 -1.19 18.86
C ALA A 174 4.35 0.17 18.85
N VAL A 175 4.91 1.09 18.09
CA VAL A 175 4.33 2.42 17.79
C VAL A 175 4.22 2.52 16.28
N ASN A 176 3.04 2.97 15.79
CA ASN A 176 2.82 3.25 14.39
C ASN A 176 2.34 4.69 14.23
N LEU A 177 2.93 5.42 13.29
CA LEU A 177 2.58 6.77 12.88
C LEU A 177 1.99 6.73 11.50
N VAL A 178 0.78 7.29 11.33
CA VAL A 178 0.10 7.40 10.04
C VAL A 178 -0.04 8.88 9.70
N GLY A 179 0.51 9.27 8.58
CA GLY A 179 0.45 10.64 8.06
C GLY A 179 -0.94 11.03 7.57
N PRO A 180 -1.11 12.29 7.20
CA PRO A 180 -2.40 12.80 6.74
C PRO A 180 -2.77 12.20 5.39
N HIS A 181 -4.07 11.89 5.24
CA HIS A 181 -4.66 11.39 4.00
C HIS A 181 -6.11 11.88 3.86
N TYR A 182 -6.67 11.68 2.69
CA TYR A 182 -8.06 12.01 2.38
C TYR A 182 -8.91 10.75 2.26
N PHE A 183 -10.22 10.88 2.49
CA PHE A 183 -11.20 9.80 2.35
C PHE A 183 -12.00 9.89 1.05
N ASP A 184 -11.88 11.01 0.33
CA ASP A 184 -12.65 11.33 -0.87
C ASP A 184 -11.74 11.85 -2.01
N GLY A 185 -12.20 11.70 -3.25
CA GLY A 185 -11.48 12.18 -4.44
C GLY A 185 -11.39 13.71 -4.53
N ASP A 186 -12.34 14.43 -3.93
CA ASP A 186 -12.37 15.90 -3.89
C ASP A 186 -11.39 16.49 -2.87
N ASN A 187 -10.78 15.65 -2.04
CA ASN A 187 -9.84 16.02 -0.98
C ASN A 187 -10.45 16.98 0.07
N GLN A 188 -11.74 16.84 0.36
CA GLN A 188 -12.44 17.64 1.36
C GLN A 188 -12.45 16.97 2.74
N LEU A 189 -12.61 15.64 2.78
CA LEU A 189 -12.61 14.86 4.01
C LEU A 189 -11.20 14.38 4.32
N ARG A 190 -10.57 14.97 5.34
CA ARG A 190 -9.17 14.72 5.67
C ARG A 190 -9.01 14.13 7.06
N GLN A 191 -8.17 13.09 7.17
CA GLN A 191 -7.60 12.64 8.42
C GLN A 191 -6.25 13.32 8.66
N GLY A 192 -6.07 13.91 9.82
CA GLY A 192 -4.76 14.40 10.29
C GLY A 192 -3.82 13.25 10.69
N THR A 193 -2.56 13.58 10.96
CA THR A 193 -1.60 12.62 11.50
C THR A 193 -2.06 12.05 12.83
N TYR A 194 -1.93 10.74 13.01
CA TYR A 194 -2.18 10.05 14.27
C TYR A 194 -1.15 8.94 14.52
N ALA A 195 -1.03 8.53 15.77
CA ALA A 195 -0.21 7.40 16.17
C ALA A 195 -1.02 6.38 16.96
N THR A 196 -0.64 5.11 16.84
CA THR A 196 -1.14 4.02 17.66
C THR A 196 -0.01 3.41 18.47
N LEU A 197 -0.32 2.92 19.67
CA LEU A 197 0.57 2.17 20.54
C LEU A 197 -0.04 0.80 20.77
N ASP A 198 0.72 -0.23 20.46
CA ASP A 198 0.31 -1.62 20.62
C ASP A 198 1.28 -2.33 21.55
N SER A 199 0.76 -3.15 22.47
CA SER A 199 1.56 -4.00 23.32
C SER A 199 0.97 -5.39 23.41
N SER A 200 1.82 -6.40 23.44
CA SER A 200 1.39 -7.79 23.65
C SER A 200 2.41 -8.56 24.47
N LEU A 201 1.93 -9.56 25.19
CA LEU A 201 2.75 -10.52 25.92
C LEU A 201 2.26 -11.92 25.55
N GLY A 202 3.12 -12.69 24.89
CA GLY A 202 2.91 -14.11 24.61
C GLY A 202 3.57 -14.99 25.66
N TRP A 203 3.06 -16.20 25.83
CA TRP A 203 3.63 -17.24 26.70
C TRP A 203 3.41 -18.62 26.11
#